data_22d35ad1e3b2b85c70d6906c2267503a
#
_entry.id   22d35ad1e3b2b85c70d6906c2267503a
#
_cell.length_a   1.000
_cell.length_b   1.000
_cell.length_c   1.000
_cell.angle_alpha   90.00
_cell.angle_beta   90.00
_cell.angle_gamma   90.00
#
_symmetry.space_group_name_H-M   'P 1'
#
loop_
_entity.id
_entity.type
_entity.pdbx_description
1 polymer ?
#
loop_
_entity_poly.entity_id
_entity_poly.type
_entity_poly.pdbx_seq_one_letter_code
_entity_poly.pdbx_strand_id
1 'polypeptide(L)'
;MPRDGMAISTAAAARVDWVDYAKGWCIILVVTMHSTLGVEAAIGQETWLHGFIEWARPFRMPDFFLVAGLFLSRTIDKPWRDYLDRKVFHFAYFFGLWTLIQGAPKLALAGGDPISIMRDLAFAMIEPFGTLWFIYLLPIFFVVTKLLRRVAPQAVLLAACALQIANPETGSIVIDEFAARYAYFYAGYLFAPRIFAFAEIARSKPGWTIPGLFVWGVTNGLAVREGYAALPGVSLLLGFAGAAAVVGFSALLAQARMLPQLAWLGARSIVVYLAFFLPMAATRLALVRTGLISEGGTIALIVTAAGVTVPIIVRTLTQSTPFSFLFERPAFFRRRTGSRPDSSSATAPEGPGPSACRSRRKCRPPRNAP
;
A
#
# COMPACT_ATOMS: atom_id res chain seq x y z
N MET A 1 -46.39 -19.94 1.34
CA MET A 1 -45.69 -18.76 1.81
C MET A 1 -44.30 -19.20 2.26
N PRO A 2 -43.24 -18.88 1.52
CA PRO A 2 -41.86 -19.18 1.92
C PRO A 2 -41.40 -18.15 2.92
N ARG A 3 -40.75 -18.59 3.97
CA ARG A 3 -40.06 -17.77 4.95
C ARG A 3 -38.74 -17.27 4.34
N ASP A 4 -38.66 -16.00 4.12
CA ASP A 4 -37.43 -15.33 3.70
C ASP A 4 -36.39 -15.46 4.82
N GLY A 5 -35.47 -16.37 4.62
CA GLY A 5 -34.22 -16.43 5.35
C GLY A 5 -33.34 -15.27 4.91
N MET A 6 -33.39 -14.18 5.64
CA MET A 6 -32.49 -13.04 5.47
C MET A 6 -31.07 -13.49 5.81
N ALA A 7 -30.34 -13.93 4.78
CA ALA A 7 -28.93 -14.19 4.86
C ALA A 7 -28.22 -12.87 5.23
N ILE A 8 -27.72 -12.79 6.46
CA ILE A 8 -26.81 -11.74 6.91
C ILE A 8 -25.52 -11.99 6.11
N SER A 9 -25.43 -11.35 4.95
CA SER A 9 -24.18 -11.19 4.24
C SER A 9 -23.24 -10.43 5.18
N THR A 10 -22.23 -11.13 5.69
CA THR A 10 -21.07 -10.51 6.33
C THR A 10 -20.47 -9.57 5.30
N ALA A 11 -20.79 -8.28 5.41
CA ALA A 11 -20.27 -7.23 4.54
C ALA A 11 -18.74 -7.28 4.63
N ALA A 12 -18.11 -7.87 3.62
CA ALA A 12 -16.72 -7.63 3.31
C ALA A 12 -16.56 -6.11 3.31
N ALA A 13 -15.67 -5.56 4.15
CA ALA A 13 -15.50 -4.13 4.34
C ALA A 13 -15.48 -3.48 2.96
N ALA A 14 -16.47 -2.62 2.67
CA ALA A 14 -16.68 -2.04 1.36
C ALA A 14 -15.36 -1.45 0.87
N ARG A 15 -14.92 -1.92 -0.28
CA ARG A 15 -13.68 -1.49 -0.91
C ARG A 15 -13.88 -0.05 -1.36
N VAL A 16 -12.94 0.81 -1.05
CA VAL A 16 -13.04 2.23 -1.37
C VAL A 16 -12.31 2.47 -2.68
N ASP A 17 -13.06 2.62 -3.75
CA ASP A 17 -12.54 2.65 -5.12
C ASP A 17 -11.44 3.68 -5.33
N TRP A 18 -11.60 4.93 -4.89
CA TRP A 18 -10.61 5.98 -5.07
C TRP A 18 -9.25 5.65 -4.41
N VAL A 19 -9.23 4.87 -3.33
CA VAL A 19 -7.98 4.42 -2.70
C VAL A 19 -7.19 3.48 -3.60
N ASP A 20 -7.88 2.64 -4.36
CA ASP A 20 -7.22 1.77 -5.31
C ASP A 20 -6.68 2.57 -6.51
N TYR A 21 -7.40 3.62 -6.97
CA TYR A 21 -6.85 4.57 -7.96
C TYR A 21 -5.59 5.26 -7.44
N ALA A 22 -5.61 5.77 -6.20
CA ALA A 22 -4.45 6.41 -5.59
C ALA A 22 -3.25 5.47 -5.52
N LYS A 23 -3.42 4.23 -5.05
CA LYS A 23 -2.35 3.22 -5.03
C LYS A 23 -1.82 2.90 -6.42
N GLY A 24 -2.71 2.83 -7.43
CA GLY A 24 -2.34 2.57 -8.82
C GLY A 24 -1.47 3.68 -9.39
N TRP A 25 -1.85 4.92 -9.14
CA TRP A 25 -1.07 6.08 -9.53
C TRP A 25 0.30 6.11 -8.84
N CYS A 26 0.31 5.98 -7.51
CA CYS A 26 1.54 5.98 -6.72
C CYS A 26 2.53 4.90 -7.19
N ILE A 27 2.08 3.66 -7.44
CA ILE A 27 3.00 2.60 -7.85
C ILE A 27 3.59 2.86 -9.24
N ILE A 28 2.80 3.43 -10.17
CA ILE A 28 3.32 3.83 -11.48
C ILE A 28 4.38 4.91 -11.33
N LEU A 29 4.15 5.94 -10.51
CA LEU A 29 5.13 7.00 -10.27
C LEU A 29 6.44 6.45 -9.69
N VAL A 30 6.36 5.49 -8.77
CA VAL A 30 7.55 4.85 -8.18
C VAL A 30 8.32 4.07 -9.23
N VAL A 31 7.65 3.24 -10.01
CA VAL A 31 8.31 2.44 -11.06
C VAL A 31 8.90 3.35 -12.14
N THR A 32 8.17 4.39 -12.57
CA THR A 32 8.66 5.36 -13.57
C THR A 32 9.93 6.03 -13.08
N MET A 33 9.98 6.48 -11.83
CA MET A 33 11.19 7.09 -11.28
C MET A 33 12.39 6.14 -11.31
N HIS A 34 12.22 4.92 -10.82
CA HIS A 34 13.32 3.94 -10.81
C HIS A 34 13.76 3.56 -12.21
N SER A 35 12.82 3.45 -13.17
CA SER A 35 13.10 3.18 -14.56
C SER A 35 13.89 4.32 -15.21
N THR A 36 13.43 5.56 -15.02
CA THR A 36 14.06 6.74 -15.60
C THR A 36 15.47 6.93 -15.07
N LEU A 37 15.65 7.00 -13.74
CA LEU A 37 16.98 7.16 -13.13
C LEU A 37 17.91 6.00 -13.47
N GLY A 38 17.38 4.78 -13.56
CA GLY A 38 18.17 3.61 -13.94
C GLY A 38 18.62 3.64 -15.40
N VAL A 39 17.80 4.15 -16.33
CA VAL A 39 18.17 4.33 -17.74
C VAL A 39 19.17 5.46 -17.86
N GLU A 40 18.93 6.63 -17.26
CA GLU A 40 19.83 7.77 -17.25
C GLU A 40 21.23 7.42 -16.75
N ALA A 41 21.30 6.67 -15.65
CA ALA A 41 22.57 6.14 -15.14
C ALA A 41 23.28 5.20 -16.11
N ALA A 42 22.52 4.47 -16.94
CA ALA A 42 23.09 3.53 -17.90
C ALA A 42 23.57 4.20 -19.21
N ILE A 43 22.92 5.29 -19.63
CA ILE A 43 23.24 6.01 -20.87
C ILE A 43 24.10 7.29 -20.63
N GLY A 44 24.24 7.70 -19.35
CA GLY A 44 25.06 8.86 -18.95
C GLY A 44 24.46 10.22 -19.27
N GLN A 45 23.15 10.31 -19.52
CA GLN A 45 22.44 11.56 -19.83
C GLN A 45 21.00 11.55 -19.32
N GLU A 46 20.48 12.73 -19.02
CA GLU A 46 19.09 12.90 -18.63
C GLU A 46 18.14 12.68 -19.82
N THR A 47 16.95 12.17 -19.51
CA THR A 47 15.89 11.94 -20.48
C THR A 47 14.79 12.99 -20.34
N TRP A 48 13.90 13.11 -21.33
CA TRP A 48 12.74 14.02 -21.23
C TRP A 48 11.78 13.66 -20.07
N LEU A 49 11.83 12.42 -19.56
CA LEU A 49 11.08 12.02 -18.36
C LEU A 49 11.66 12.56 -17.06
N HIS A 50 12.91 13.05 -17.06
CA HIS A 50 13.55 13.60 -15.86
C HIS A 50 12.69 14.68 -15.20
N GLY A 51 12.25 15.66 -15.99
CA GLY A 51 11.38 16.72 -15.48
C GLY A 51 10.07 16.22 -14.87
N PHE A 52 9.49 15.13 -15.38
CA PHE A 52 8.29 14.52 -14.82
C PHE A 52 8.57 13.85 -13.47
N ILE A 53 9.65 13.10 -13.33
CA ILE A 53 9.97 12.42 -12.07
C ILE A 53 10.39 13.42 -10.98
N GLU A 54 11.03 14.53 -11.34
CA GLU A 54 11.33 15.65 -10.42
C GLU A 54 10.03 16.36 -10.00
N TRP A 55 9.11 16.64 -10.94
CA TRP A 55 7.80 17.20 -10.60
C TRP A 55 7.03 16.34 -9.60
N ALA A 56 7.13 15.01 -9.70
CA ALA A 56 6.47 14.07 -8.80
C ALA A 56 7.21 13.85 -7.47
N ARG A 57 8.47 14.28 -7.35
CA ARG A 57 9.34 14.04 -6.21
C ARG A 57 8.76 14.48 -4.85
N PRO A 58 8.15 15.69 -4.71
CA PRO A 58 7.67 16.16 -3.42
C PRO A 58 6.54 15.32 -2.83
N PHE A 59 5.71 14.67 -3.66
CA PHE A 59 4.49 14.01 -3.20
C PHE A 59 4.46 12.50 -3.44
N ARG A 60 5.26 11.96 -4.34
CA ARG A 60 5.26 10.52 -4.71
C ARG A 60 5.34 9.57 -3.52
N MET A 61 6.22 9.81 -2.56
CA MET A 61 6.34 8.98 -1.37
C MET A 61 5.38 9.38 -0.24
N PRO A 62 5.15 10.68 0.05
CA PRO A 62 4.10 11.13 0.96
C PRO A 62 2.75 10.46 0.73
N ASP A 63 2.30 10.37 -0.52
CA ASP A 63 1.03 9.73 -0.89
C ASP A 63 0.95 8.27 -0.45
N PHE A 64 1.99 7.50 -0.73
CA PHE A 64 2.03 6.08 -0.36
C PHE A 64 1.87 5.88 1.14
N PHE A 65 2.59 6.69 1.94
CA PHE A 65 2.54 6.56 3.39
C PHE A 65 1.22 7.08 3.97
N LEU A 66 0.68 8.17 3.42
CA LEU A 66 -0.63 8.68 3.84
C LEU A 66 -1.73 7.63 3.59
N VAL A 67 -1.76 7.03 2.40
CA VAL A 67 -2.72 5.97 2.05
C VAL A 67 -2.53 4.72 2.91
N ALA A 68 -1.29 4.35 3.26
CA ALA A 68 -1.01 3.24 4.15
C ALA A 68 -1.55 3.46 5.57
N GLY A 69 -1.59 4.72 6.04
CA GLY A 69 -2.14 5.12 7.33
C GLY A 69 -3.66 5.07 7.43
N LEU A 70 -4.40 5.31 6.33
CA LEU A 70 -5.86 5.52 6.32
C LEU A 70 -6.69 4.45 7.05
N PHE A 71 -6.30 3.18 6.92
CA PHE A 71 -7.06 2.07 7.49
C PHE A 71 -6.52 1.56 8.83
N LEU A 72 -5.54 2.25 9.40
CA LEU A 72 -4.92 1.80 10.64
C LEU A 72 -5.88 1.87 11.82
N SER A 73 -6.75 2.88 11.90
CA SER A 73 -7.76 3.05 12.94
C SER A 73 -8.64 1.80 13.12
N ARG A 74 -8.94 1.07 12.04
CA ARG A 74 -9.74 -0.17 12.08
C ARG A 74 -9.04 -1.34 12.78
N THR A 75 -7.73 -1.26 13.00
CA THR A 75 -6.92 -2.39 13.48
C THR A 75 -6.03 -2.05 14.67
N ILE A 76 -5.87 -0.77 15.01
CA ILE A 76 -4.93 -0.32 16.05
C ILE A 76 -5.29 -0.86 17.45
N ASP A 77 -6.57 -1.05 17.73
CA ASP A 77 -7.06 -1.53 19.04
C ASP A 77 -7.04 -3.06 19.17
N LYS A 78 -6.72 -3.79 18.13
CA LYS A 78 -6.60 -5.25 18.20
C LYS A 78 -5.50 -5.65 19.19
N PRO A 79 -5.62 -6.82 19.85
CA PRO A 79 -4.56 -7.37 20.70
C PRO A 79 -3.21 -7.40 19.97
N TRP A 80 -2.11 -7.16 20.70
CA TRP A 80 -0.77 -7.08 20.12
C TRP A 80 -0.42 -8.29 19.25
N ARG A 81 -0.83 -9.49 19.66
CA ARG A 81 -0.54 -10.73 18.92
C ARG A 81 -1.13 -10.71 17.51
N ASP A 82 -2.41 -10.35 17.38
CA ASP A 82 -3.11 -10.28 16.09
C ASP A 82 -2.64 -9.10 15.25
N TYR A 83 -2.31 -8.00 15.94
CA TYR A 83 -1.77 -6.81 15.29
C TYR A 83 -0.40 -7.07 14.66
N LEU A 84 0.53 -7.65 15.42
CA LEU A 84 1.87 -7.99 14.95
C LEU A 84 1.83 -9.01 13.81
N ASP A 85 0.94 -10.03 13.89
CA ASP A 85 0.82 -11.01 12.81
C ASP A 85 0.45 -10.36 11.48
N ARG A 86 -0.49 -9.42 11.49
CA ARG A 86 -1.02 -8.76 10.28
C ARG A 86 -0.18 -7.59 9.80
N LYS A 87 0.49 -6.87 10.70
CA LYS A 87 1.16 -5.59 10.42
C LYS A 87 2.68 -5.67 10.47
N VAL A 88 3.25 -6.69 11.10
CA VAL A 88 4.69 -6.86 11.19
C VAL A 88 5.13 -8.13 10.47
N PHE A 89 4.69 -9.30 10.92
CA PHE A 89 5.16 -10.57 10.34
C PHE A 89 4.77 -10.76 8.88
N HIS A 90 3.63 -10.19 8.46
CA HIS A 90 3.23 -10.20 7.05
C HIS A 90 4.24 -9.44 6.17
N PHE A 91 4.62 -8.23 6.56
CA PHE A 91 5.58 -7.41 5.81
C PHE A 91 7.01 -7.91 5.95
N ALA A 92 7.40 -8.35 7.16
CA ALA A 92 8.72 -8.94 7.41
C ALA A 92 8.97 -10.19 6.56
N TYR A 93 7.95 -11.04 6.37
CA TYR A 93 8.03 -12.20 5.48
C TYR A 93 8.39 -11.78 4.04
N PHE A 94 7.64 -10.82 3.48
CA PHE A 94 7.92 -10.37 2.12
C PHE A 94 9.23 -9.62 2.01
N PHE A 95 9.57 -8.81 3.00
CA PHE A 95 10.86 -8.13 3.04
C PHE A 95 12.02 -9.14 3.00
N GLY A 96 12.05 -10.11 3.90
CA GLY A 96 13.10 -11.12 3.95
C GLY A 96 13.19 -11.94 2.66
N LEU A 97 12.04 -12.43 2.17
CA LEU A 97 11.97 -13.21 0.93
C LEU A 97 12.52 -12.42 -0.28
N TRP A 98 12.02 -11.20 -0.46
CA TRP A 98 12.39 -10.40 -1.64
C TRP A 98 13.78 -9.76 -1.52
N THR A 99 14.30 -9.54 -0.32
CA THR A 99 15.71 -9.19 -0.12
C THR A 99 16.64 -10.31 -0.61
N LEU A 100 16.30 -11.56 -0.34
CA LEU A 100 17.07 -12.69 -0.87
C LEU A 100 16.94 -12.79 -2.39
N ILE A 101 15.73 -12.70 -2.94
CA ILE A 101 15.49 -12.84 -4.39
C ILE A 101 16.17 -11.72 -5.20
N GLN A 102 16.14 -10.47 -4.71
CA GLN A 102 16.73 -9.33 -5.40
C GLN A 102 18.21 -9.13 -5.06
N GLY A 103 18.60 -9.40 -3.82
CA GLY A 103 19.94 -9.15 -3.31
C GLY A 103 20.95 -10.18 -3.73
N ALA A 104 20.64 -11.47 -3.61
CA ALA A 104 21.58 -12.53 -3.92
C ALA A 104 22.10 -12.48 -5.38
N PRO A 105 21.25 -12.34 -6.42
CA PRO A 105 21.73 -12.18 -7.80
C PRO A 105 22.56 -10.91 -8.00
N LYS A 106 22.15 -9.79 -7.39
CA LYS A 106 22.87 -8.51 -7.51
C LYS A 106 24.29 -8.62 -6.96
N LEU A 107 24.43 -9.19 -5.77
CA LEU A 107 25.74 -9.35 -5.12
C LEU A 107 26.61 -10.40 -5.83
N ALA A 108 26.01 -11.49 -6.31
CA ALA A 108 26.74 -12.51 -7.10
C ALA A 108 27.27 -11.93 -8.41
N LEU A 109 26.48 -11.13 -9.13
CA LEU A 109 26.90 -10.46 -10.37
C LEU A 109 27.97 -9.38 -10.14
N ALA A 110 28.06 -8.82 -8.92
CA ALA A 110 29.11 -7.89 -8.54
C ALA A 110 30.46 -8.55 -8.24
N GLY A 111 30.56 -9.88 -8.36
CA GLY A 111 31.80 -10.63 -8.14
C GLY A 111 32.15 -10.88 -6.67
N GLY A 112 31.16 -10.80 -5.76
CA GLY A 112 31.36 -11.08 -4.34
C GLY A 112 31.61 -12.57 -4.09
N ASP A 113 32.48 -12.88 -3.13
CA ASP A 113 32.64 -14.24 -2.60
C ASP A 113 31.39 -14.62 -1.73
N PRO A 114 31.07 -15.90 -1.55
CA PRO A 114 29.89 -16.37 -0.84
C PRO A 114 29.75 -15.80 0.60
N ILE A 115 30.87 -15.58 1.28
CA ILE A 115 30.88 -15.07 2.66
C ILE A 115 30.51 -13.58 2.67
N SER A 116 31.08 -12.79 1.77
CA SER A 116 30.73 -11.36 1.63
C SER A 116 29.27 -11.18 1.24
N ILE A 117 28.76 -11.99 0.30
CA ILE A 117 27.36 -11.98 -0.11
C ILE A 117 26.45 -12.28 1.10
N MET A 118 26.79 -13.28 1.90
CA MET A 118 26.00 -13.64 3.08
C MET A 118 26.02 -12.54 4.15
N ARG A 119 27.18 -11.93 4.38
CA ARG A 119 27.32 -10.79 5.30
C ARG A 119 26.50 -9.60 4.84
N ASP A 120 26.56 -9.26 3.56
CA ASP A 120 25.86 -8.10 3.00
C ASP A 120 24.34 -8.32 2.97
N LEU A 121 23.88 -9.55 2.73
CA LEU A 121 22.46 -9.92 2.88
C LEU A 121 22.00 -9.87 4.33
N ALA A 122 22.85 -10.30 5.30
CA ALA A 122 22.52 -10.18 6.72
C ALA A 122 22.46 -8.70 7.15
N PHE A 123 23.38 -7.86 6.68
CA PHE A 123 23.33 -6.42 6.92
C PHE A 123 22.09 -5.77 6.31
N ALA A 124 21.66 -6.21 5.14
CA ALA A 124 20.44 -5.75 4.49
C ALA A 124 19.15 -6.03 5.28
N MET A 125 19.18 -6.97 6.23
CA MET A 125 18.06 -7.20 7.15
C MET A 125 17.93 -6.09 8.20
N ILE A 126 18.97 -5.32 8.45
CA ILE A 126 19.01 -4.20 9.41
C ILE A 126 18.92 -2.88 8.66
N GLU A 127 19.70 -2.72 7.61
CA GLU A 127 19.75 -1.53 6.75
C GLU A 127 19.32 -1.93 5.33
N PRO A 128 18.03 -1.73 4.99
CA PRO A 128 17.48 -2.19 3.72
C PRO A 128 18.11 -1.45 2.55
N PHE A 129 18.56 -2.20 1.54
CA PHE A 129 19.11 -1.61 0.31
C PHE A 129 18.09 -1.62 -0.84
N GLY A 130 18.29 -0.74 -1.80
CA GLY A 130 17.52 -0.72 -3.04
C GLY A 130 16.09 -0.25 -2.86
N THR A 131 15.12 -1.00 -3.38
CA THR A 131 13.73 -0.56 -3.47
C THR A 131 12.83 -1.02 -2.33
N LEU A 132 13.32 -1.92 -1.44
CA LEU A 132 12.50 -2.59 -0.42
C LEU A 132 12.36 -1.82 0.90
N TRP A 133 12.99 -0.65 1.05
CA TRP A 133 12.96 0.14 2.28
C TRP A 133 11.56 0.56 2.73
N PHE A 134 10.64 0.81 1.78
CA PHE A 134 9.26 1.19 2.11
C PHE A 134 8.53 0.05 2.86
N ILE A 135 8.65 -1.20 2.39
CA ILE A 135 8.00 -2.36 3.05
C ILE A 135 8.67 -2.69 4.38
N TYR A 136 9.93 -2.31 4.56
CA TYR A 136 10.64 -2.40 5.83
C TYR A 136 10.15 -1.37 6.84
N LEU A 137 9.92 -0.12 6.41
CA LEU A 137 9.45 0.96 7.29
C LEU A 137 8.00 0.82 7.72
N LEU A 138 7.13 0.24 6.89
CA LEU A 138 5.71 0.09 7.23
C LEU A 138 5.46 -0.62 8.58
N PRO A 139 6.07 -1.77 8.89
CA PRO A 139 5.99 -2.39 10.20
C PRO A 139 6.41 -1.46 11.34
N ILE A 140 7.49 -0.72 11.14
CA ILE A 140 8.01 0.23 12.13
C ILE A 140 6.97 1.32 12.38
N PHE A 141 6.40 1.92 11.35
CA PHE A 141 5.34 2.93 11.47
C PHE A 141 4.11 2.39 12.20
N PHE A 142 3.68 1.17 11.88
CA PHE A 142 2.58 0.53 12.55
C PHE A 142 2.84 0.33 14.04
N VAL A 143 4.02 -0.17 14.41
CA VAL A 143 4.40 -0.42 15.80
C VAL A 143 4.52 0.90 16.58
N VAL A 144 5.26 1.88 16.04
CA VAL A 144 5.44 3.19 16.67
C VAL A 144 4.09 3.88 16.89
N THR A 145 3.21 3.91 15.89
CA THR A 145 1.88 4.50 16.05
C THR A 145 1.05 3.79 17.12
N LYS A 146 1.13 2.47 17.21
CA LYS A 146 0.43 1.72 18.26
C LYS A 146 1.02 1.96 19.66
N LEU A 147 2.32 2.12 19.81
CA LEU A 147 2.97 2.47 21.06
C LEU A 147 2.57 3.89 21.51
N LEU A 148 2.55 4.83 20.58
CA LEU A 148 2.23 6.24 20.82
C LEU A 148 0.72 6.52 20.96
N ARG A 149 -0.16 5.51 20.86
CA ARG A 149 -1.62 5.71 20.90
C ARG A 149 -2.17 6.38 22.14
N ARG A 150 -1.41 6.38 23.25
CA ARG A 150 -1.77 7.02 24.53
C ARG A 150 -1.24 8.45 24.64
N VAL A 151 -0.35 8.86 23.76
CA VAL A 151 0.18 10.22 23.68
C VAL A 151 -0.82 11.10 22.96
N ALA A 152 -0.90 12.37 23.34
CA ALA A 152 -1.76 13.34 22.66
C ALA A 152 -1.52 13.34 21.15
N PRO A 153 -2.54 13.09 20.30
CA PRO A 153 -2.34 12.93 18.87
C PRO A 153 -1.68 14.14 18.19
N GLN A 154 -2.01 15.34 18.69
CA GLN A 154 -1.41 16.59 18.19
C GLN A 154 0.09 16.65 18.47
N ALA A 155 0.53 16.22 19.66
CA ALA A 155 1.95 16.20 20.02
C ALA A 155 2.73 15.22 19.14
N VAL A 156 2.17 14.04 18.86
CA VAL A 156 2.81 13.07 17.97
C VAL A 156 2.92 13.64 16.54
N LEU A 157 1.85 14.26 16.03
CA LEU A 157 1.86 14.86 14.69
C LEU A 157 2.87 16.02 14.61
N LEU A 158 2.90 16.91 15.60
CA LEU A 158 3.84 18.02 15.64
C LEU A 158 5.29 17.54 15.69
N ALA A 159 5.58 16.53 16.52
CA ALA A 159 6.90 15.91 16.58
C ALA A 159 7.29 15.26 15.24
N ALA A 160 6.36 14.57 14.59
CA ALA A 160 6.60 13.97 13.29
C ALA A 160 6.84 15.02 12.19
N CYS A 161 6.09 16.14 12.20
CA CYS A 161 6.32 17.26 11.30
C CYS A 161 7.67 17.94 11.58
N ALA A 162 8.01 18.18 12.84
CA ALA A 162 9.31 18.75 13.21
C ALA A 162 10.48 17.85 12.76
N LEU A 163 10.31 16.53 12.87
CA LEU A 163 11.30 15.55 12.41
C LEU A 163 11.48 15.59 10.89
N GLN A 164 10.39 15.72 10.14
CA GLN A 164 10.42 15.86 8.68
C GLN A 164 11.08 17.17 8.25
N ILE A 165 10.82 18.27 8.97
CA ILE A 165 11.43 19.58 8.70
C ILE A 165 12.93 19.55 9.03
N ALA A 166 13.32 18.89 10.13
CA ALA A 166 14.71 18.74 10.52
C ALA A 166 15.52 17.92 9.51
N ASN A 167 14.86 16.99 8.80
CA ASN A 167 15.41 16.15 7.74
C ASN A 167 16.83 15.65 8.08
N PRO A 168 16.99 14.85 9.16
CA PRO A 168 18.30 14.38 9.58
C PRO A 168 18.93 13.50 8.48
N GLU A 169 20.24 13.68 8.30
CA GLU A 169 21.08 12.89 7.39
C GLU A 169 22.06 12.07 8.24
N THR A 170 21.57 10.97 8.81
CA THR A 170 22.37 10.11 9.71
C THR A 170 23.20 9.08 8.95
N GLY A 171 22.89 8.87 7.68
CA GLY A 171 23.46 7.81 6.84
C GLY A 171 22.74 6.47 6.99
N SER A 172 21.77 6.34 7.91
CA SER A 172 20.86 5.21 7.98
C SER A 172 19.57 5.52 7.22
N ILE A 173 19.28 4.74 6.17
CA ILE A 173 18.05 4.88 5.39
C ILE A 173 16.80 4.69 6.27
N VAL A 174 16.90 3.88 7.33
CA VAL A 174 15.79 3.62 8.25
C VAL A 174 15.45 4.88 9.05
N ILE A 175 16.44 5.57 9.59
CA ILE A 175 16.25 6.76 10.41
C ILE A 175 15.83 7.93 9.53
N ASP A 176 16.53 8.14 8.42
CA ASP A 176 16.34 9.28 7.54
C ASP A 176 14.97 9.23 6.85
N GLU A 177 14.58 8.08 6.31
CA GLU A 177 13.27 7.90 5.71
C GLU A 177 12.14 7.81 6.75
N PHE A 178 12.42 7.32 7.98
CA PHE A 178 11.45 7.43 9.07
C PHE A 178 11.13 8.90 9.36
N ALA A 179 12.15 9.71 9.54
CA ALA A 179 12.01 11.14 9.81
C ALA A 179 11.25 11.84 8.67
N ALA A 180 11.61 11.54 7.42
CA ALA A 180 11.03 12.17 6.24
C ALA A 180 9.57 11.75 5.96
N ARG A 181 9.10 10.59 6.43
CA ARG A 181 7.81 9.99 5.97
C ARG A 181 6.79 9.77 7.06
N TYR A 182 7.19 9.66 8.32
CA TYR A 182 6.26 9.32 9.41
C TYR A 182 5.13 10.33 9.59
N ALA A 183 5.37 11.63 9.35
CA ALA A 183 4.36 12.68 9.40
C ALA A 183 3.15 12.38 8.48
N TYR A 184 3.41 11.95 7.25
CA TYR A 184 2.36 11.64 6.27
C TYR A 184 1.58 10.38 6.65
N PHE A 185 2.30 9.34 7.08
CA PHE A 185 1.65 8.11 7.55
C PHE A 185 0.74 8.37 8.76
N TYR A 186 1.25 9.12 9.75
CA TYR A 186 0.50 9.44 10.94
C TYR A 186 -0.70 10.36 10.66
N ALA A 187 -0.53 11.33 9.76
CA ALA A 187 -1.63 12.16 9.29
C ALA A 187 -2.72 11.34 8.58
N GLY A 188 -2.33 10.36 7.75
CA GLY A 188 -3.26 9.42 7.13
C GLY A 188 -4.08 8.64 8.16
N TYR A 189 -3.46 8.21 9.26
CA TYR A 189 -4.15 7.57 10.39
C TYR A 189 -5.07 8.54 11.15
N LEU A 190 -4.55 9.70 11.54
CA LEU A 190 -5.24 10.66 12.39
C LEU A 190 -6.42 11.32 11.68
N PHE A 191 -6.22 11.71 10.43
CA PHE A 191 -7.20 12.46 9.65
C PHE A 191 -7.99 11.58 8.68
N ALA A 192 -7.96 10.26 8.81
CA ALA A 192 -8.68 9.36 7.92
C ALA A 192 -10.13 9.79 7.65
N PRO A 193 -10.99 10.10 8.65
CA PRO A 193 -12.36 10.54 8.39
C PRO A 193 -12.44 11.82 7.55
N ARG A 194 -11.52 12.78 7.80
CA ARG A 194 -11.48 14.05 7.05
C ARG A 194 -10.99 13.84 5.62
N ILE A 195 -10.04 12.93 5.40
CA ILE A 195 -9.55 12.57 4.07
C ILE A 195 -10.65 11.89 3.25
N PHE A 196 -11.43 10.98 3.85
CA PHE A 196 -12.61 10.41 3.19
C PHE A 196 -13.68 11.47 2.86
N ALA A 197 -13.95 12.39 3.78
CA ALA A 197 -14.87 13.50 3.53
C ALA A 197 -14.37 14.42 2.41
N PHE A 198 -13.06 14.73 2.39
CA PHE A 198 -12.45 15.50 1.32
C PHE A 198 -12.57 14.80 -0.05
N ALA A 199 -12.32 13.49 -0.12
CA ALA A 199 -12.51 12.73 -1.35
C ALA A 199 -13.95 12.79 -1.86
N GLU A 200 -14.94 12.77 -0.95
CA GLU A 200 -16.36 12.92 -1.32
C GLU A 200 -16.68 14.34 -1.82
N ILE A 201 -16.14 15.38 -1.19
CA ILE A 201 -16.27 16.77 -1.65
C ILE A 201 -15.61 16.92 -3.03
N ALA A 202 -14.40 16.41 -3.21
CA ALA A 202 -13.69 16.48 -4.47
C ALA A 202 -14.48 15.81 -5.62
N ARG A 203 -15.09 14.68 -5.32
CA ARG A 203 -15.96 13.95 -6.24
C ARG A 203 -17.24 14.72 -6.58
N SER A 204 -17.91 15.29 -5.57
CA SER A 204 -19.19 16.00 -5.76
C SER A 204 -19.05 17.37 -6.42
N LYS A 205 -17.85 17.96 -6.41
CA LYS A 205 -17.60 19.32 -6.93
C LYS A 205 -16.47 19.36 -7.96
N PRO A 206 -16.59 18.66 -9.10
CA PRO A 206 -15.52 18.58 -10.11
C PRO A 206 -15.12 19.95 -10.67
N GLY A 207 -16.10 20.88 -10.78
CA GLY A 207 -15.86 22.26 -11.25
C GLY A 207 -14.89 23.07 -10.39
N TRP A 208 -14.70 22.72 -9.12
CA TRP A 208 -13.69 23.32 -8.23
C TRP A 208 -12.43 22.44 -8.12
N THR A 209 -12.62 21.14 -8.14
CA THR A 209 -11.51 20.20 -7.98
C THR A 209 -10.54 20.23 -9.16
N ILE A 210 -11.05 20.25 -10.40
CA ILE A 210 -10.21 20.28 -11.60
C ILE A 210 -9.33 21.54 -11.67
N PRO A 211 -9.87 22.77 -11.54
CA PRO A 211 -9.05 23.95 -11.47
C PRO A 211 -8.05 23.92 -10.31
N GLY A 212 -8.48 23.44 -9.14
CA GLY A 212 -7.60 23.28 -7.99
C GLY A 212 -6.41 22.35 -8.24
N LEU A 213 -6.63 21.23 -8.92
CA LEU A 213 -5.57 20.30 -9.35
C LEU A 213 -4.62 20.95 -10.35
N PHE A 214 -5.15 21.75 -11.29
CA PHE A 214 -4.33 22.47 -12.24
C PHE A 214 -3.43 23.50 -11.55
N VAL A 215 -4.01 24.35 -10.68
CA VAL A 215 -3.25 25.34 -9.90
C VAL A 215 -2.18 24.65 -9.04
N TRP A 216 -2.55 23.55 -8.34
CA TRP A 216 -1.58 22.77 -7.58
C TRP A 216 -0.46 22.25 -8.47
N GLY A 217 -0.78 21.64 -9.62
CA GLY A 217 0.22 21.07 -10.53
C GLY A 217 1.23 22.10 -11.04
N VAL A 218 0.76 23.29 -11.40
CA VAL A 218 1.61 24.42 -11.82
C VAL A 218 2.45 24.92 -10.65
N THR A 219 1.85 25.16 -9.49
CA THR A 219 2.56 25.67 -8.30
C THR A 219 3.63 24.68 -7.84
N ASN A 220 3.31 23.38 -7.81
CA ASN A 220 4.29 22.33 -7.48
C ASN A 220 5.43 22.30 -8.50
N GLY A 221 5.11 22.40 -9.79
CA GLY A 221 6.13 22.42 -10.85
C GLY A 221 7.06 23.64 -10.74
N LEU A 222 6.51 24.81 -10.46
CA LEU A 222 7.30 26.03 -10.23
C LEU A 222 8.19 25.88 -8.98
N ALA A 223 7.64 25.36 -7.87
CA ALA A 223 8.41 25.17 -6.65
C ALA A 223 9.57 24.18 -6.83
N VAL A 224 9.37 23.13 -7.63
CA VAL A 224 10.43 22.17 -7.99
C VAL A 224 11.48 22.85 -8.87
N ARG A 225 11.05 23.52 -9.92
CA ARG A 225 11.95 24.19 -10.89
C ARG A 225 12.84 25.24 -10.23
N GLU A 226 12.28 26.04 -9.32
CA GLU A 226 13.02 27.10 -8.62
C GLU A 226 13.78 26.58 -7.38
N GLY A 227 13.77 25.26 -7.12
CA GLY A 227 14.48 24.64 -6.01
C GLY A 227 13.80 24.78 -4.64
N TYR A 228 12.65 25.47 -4.55
CA TYR A 228 11.95 25.68 -3.28
C TYR A 228 11.41 24.37 -2.67
N ALA A 229 11.19 23.35 -3.49
CA ALA A 229 10.69 22.06 -3.02
C ALA A 229 11.64 21.34 -2.04
N ALA A 230 12.93 21.69 -2.03
CA ALA A 230 13.92 21.15 -1.11
C ALA A 230 14.01 21.90 0.22
N LEU A 231 13.39 23.09 0.33
CA LEU A 231 13.46 23.89 1.55
C LEU A 231 12.71 23.23 2.71
N PRO A 232 13.28 23.28 3.95
CA PRO A 232 12.61 22.81 5.15
C PRO A 232 11.22 23.44 5.31
N GLY A 233 10.22 22.62 5.63
CA GLY A 233 8.82 23.06 5.74
C GLY A 233 8.10 23.21 4.41
N VAL A 234 8.71 23.73 3.35
CA VAL A 234 8.10 23.75 2.01
C VAL A 234 7.93 22.33 1.48
N SER A 235 8.92 21.45 1.65
CA SER A 235 8.83 20.02 1.31
C SER A 235 7.67 19.34 2.04
N LEU A 236 7.46 19.66 3.32
CA LEU A 236 6.34 19.14 4.11
C LEU A 236 4.98 19.58 3.52
N LEU A 237 4.85 20.88 3.23
CA LEU A 237 3.62 21.45 2.67
C LEU A 237 3.31 20.88 1.27
N LEU A 238 4.31 20.81 0.40
CA LEU A 238 4.16 20.23 -0.94
C LEU A 238 3.80 18.74 -0.88
N GLY A 239 4.36 18.01 0.07
CA GLY A 239 3.99 16.61 0.30
C GLY A 239 2.52 16.45 0.70
N PHE A 240 2.01 17.26 1.63
CA PHE A 240 0.59 17.22 2.01
C PHE A 240 -0.32 17.74 0.91
N ALA A 241 0.06 18.83 0.23
CA ALA A 241 -0.71 19.36 -0.90
C ALA A 241 -0.80 18.34 -2.04
N GLY A 242 0.32 17.67 -2.34
CA GLY A 242 0.36 16.61 -3.32
C GLY A 242 -0.48 15.41 -2.93
N ALA A 243 -0.41 14.98 -1.66
CA ALA A 243 -1.28 13.91 -1.16
C ALA A 243 -2.77 14.27 -1.30
N ALA A 244 -3.16 15.50 -0.97
CA ALA A 244 -4.52 15.97 -1.19
C ALA A 244 -4.89 15.99 -2.68
N ALA A 245 -3.97 16.41 -3.56
CA ALA A 245 -4.19 16.39 -5.00
C ALA A 245 -4.38 14.98 -5.55
N VAL A 246 -3.56 14.00 -5.12
CA VAL A 246 -3.71 12.60 -5.52
C VAL A 246 -5.04 12.02 -5.03
N VAL A 247 -5.47 12.34 -3.81
CA VAL A 247 -6.79 11.94 -3.30
C VAL A 247 -7.90 12.54 -4.17
N GLY A 248 -7.85 13.85 -4.46
CA GLY A 248 -8.85 14.53 -5.28
C GLY A 248 -8.91 13.99 -6.71
N PHE A 249 -7.77 13.82 -7.35
CA PHE A 249 -7.65 13.23 -8.69
C PHE A 249 -8.20 11.80 -8.74
N SER A 250 -7.82 10.98 -7.77
CA SER A 250 -8.29 9.59 -7.67
C SER A 250 -9.80 9.51 -7.42
N ALA A 251 -10.36 10.43 -6.63
CA ALA A 251 -11.79 10.53 -6.39
C ALA A 251 -12.56 10.89 -7.66
N LEU A 252 -12.05 11.81 -8.49
CA LEU A 252 -12.62 12.16 -9.80
C LEU A 252 -12.57 10.99 -10.77
N LEU A 253 -11.44 10.29 -10.87
CA LEU A 253 -11.31 9.10 -11.73
C LEU A 253 -12.29 8.00 -11.33
N ALA A 254 -12.42 7.76 -10.03
CA ALA A 254 -13.36 6.76 -9.50
C ALA A 254 -14.81 7.12 -9.82
N GLN A 255 -15.19 8.39 -9.72
CA GLN A 255 -16.53 8.87 -10.06
C GLN A 255 -16.80 8.73 -11.55
N ALA A 256 -15.89 9.18 -12.38
CA ALA A 256 -16.01 9.13 -13.83
C ALA A 256 -15.88 7.69 -14.39
N ARG A 257 -15.52 6.72 -13.53
CA ARG A 257 -15.18 5.33 -13.93
C ARG A 257 -14.15 5.27 -15.06
N MET A 258 -13.27 6.27 -15.09
CA MET A 258 -12.19 6.35 -16.07
C MET A 258 -10.99 5.50 -15.60
N LEU A 259 -10.27 4.92 -16.57
CA LEU A 259 -9.07 4.14 -16.32
C LEU A 259 -9.26 3.03 -15.24
N PRO A 260 -10.25 2.13 -15.35
CA PRO A 260 -10.48 1.09 -14.35
C PRO A 260 -9.27 0.17 -14.18
N GLN A 261 -8.38 0.11 -15.16
CA GLN A 261 -7.10 -0.59 -15.12
C GLN A 261 -6.19 -0.03 -14.00
N LEU A 262 -6.27 1.28 -13.74
CA LEU A 262 -5.49 1.92 -12.69
C LEU A 262 -5.95 1.46 -11.29
N ALA A 263 -7.25 1.39 -11.04
CA ALA A 263 -7.80 0.84 -9.79
C ALA A 263 -7.48 -0.65 -9.65
N TRP A 264 -7.59 -1.41 -10.75
CA TRP A 264 -7.22 -2.82 -10.78
C TRP A 264 -5.74 -3.05 -10.43
N LEU A 265 -4.85 -2.20 -10.97
CA LEU A 265 -3.43 -2.18 -10.67
C LEU A 265 -3.18 -1.81 -9.19
N GLY A 266 -3.83 -0.76 -8.70
CA GLY A 266 -3.68 -0.29 -7.34
C GLY A 266 -4.09 -1.33 -6.29
N ALA A 267 -5.11 -2.12 -6.61
CA ALA A 267 -5.50 -3.27 -5.80
C ALA A 267 -4.40 -4.34 -5.68
N ARG A 268 -3.46 -4.34 -6.60
CA ARG A 268 -2.33 -5.28 -6.72
C ARG A 268 -0.98 -4.58 -6.55
N SER A 269 -0.97 -3.33 -6.11
CA SER A 269 0.25 -2.50 -6.01
C SER A 269 1.38 -3.16 -5.21
N ILE A 270 1.06 -3.95 -4.19
CA ILE A 270 2.06 -4.69 -3.42
C ILE A 270 2.80 -5.73 -4.28
N VAL A 271 2.12 -6.37 -5.22
CA VAL A 271 2.73 -7.36 -6.14
C VAL A 271 3.74 -6.67 -7.06
N VAL A 272 3.33 -5.54 -7.63
CA VAL A 272 4.22 -4.73 -8.45
C VAL A 272 5.41 -4.25 -7.63
N TYR A 273 5.14 -3.67 -6.44
CA TYR A 273 6.17 -3.14 -5.57
C TYR A 273 7.24 -4.18 -5.19
N LEU A 274 6.83 -5.41 -4.90
CA LEU A 274 7.76 -6.47 -4.54
C LEU A 274 8.65 -6.90 -5.71
N ALA A 275 8.10 -6.97 -6.92
CA ALA A 275 8.75 -7.68 -8.02
C ALA A 275 9.21 -6.79 -9.19
N PHE A 276 8.93 -5.47 -9.20
CA PHE A 276 9.22 -4.60 -10.36
C PHE A 276 10.71 -4.48 -10.68
N PHE A 277 11.58 -4.59 -9.70
CA PHE A 277 13.02 -4.34 -9.86
C PHE A 277 13.68 -5.28 -10.88
N LEU A 278 13.39 -6.58 -10.80
CA LEU A 278 14.04 -7.57 -11.67
C LEU A 278 13.67 -7.42 -13.16
N PRO A 279 12.36 -7.35 -13.54
CA PRO A 279 12.01 -7.14 -14.94
C PRO A 279 12.46 -5.77 -15.45
N MET A 280 12.42 -4.74 -14.61
CA MET A 280 12.94 -3.42 -14.94
C MET A 280 14.44 -3.49 -15.27
N ALA A 281 15.25 -4.13 -14.42
CA ALA A 281 16.69 -4.26 -14.63
C ALA A 281 17.03 -5.09 -15.88
N ALA A 282 16.31 -6.20 -16.09
CA ALA A 282 16.50 -7.07 -17.25
C ALA A 282 16.13 -6.36 -18.56
N THR A 283 14.97 -5.68 -18.60
CA THR A 283 14.51 -4.95 -19.79
C THR A 283 15.45 -3.78 -20.11
N ARG A 284 15.87 -3.01 -19.11
CA ARG A 284 16.86 -1.94 -19.29
C ARG A 284 18.16 -2.50 -19.87
N LEU A 285 18.69 -3.55 -19.29
CA LEU A 285 19.95 -4.17 -19.75
C LEU A 285 19.84 -4.63 -21.22
N ALA A 286 18.74 -5.27 -21.58
CA ALA A 286 18.49 -5.73 -22.94
C ALA A 286 18.41 -4.56 -23.92
N LEU A 287 17.62 -3.53 -23.64
CA LEU A 287 17.43 -2.40 -24.56
C LEU A 287 18.70 -1.55 -24.72
N VAL A 288 19.41 -1.27 -23.63
CA VAL A 288 20.65 -0.49 -23.69
C VAL A 288 21.76 -1.25 -24.42
N ARG A 289 21.88 -2.58 -24.20
CA ARG A 289 22.93 -3.39 -24.88
C ARG A 289 22.64 -3.62 -26.36
N THR A 290 21.39 -3.79 -26.73
CA THR A 290 21.03 -4.05 -28.15
C THR A 290 21.04 -2.79 -29.01
N GLY A 291 20.91 -1.62 -28.39
CA GLY A 291 20.83 -0.35 -29.12
C GLY A 291 19.63 -0.23 -30.05
N LEU A 292 18.60 -1.10 -29.88
CA LEU A 292 17.40 -1.11 -30.73
C LEU A 292 16.62 0.22 -30.68
N ILE A 293 16.73 0.92 -29.57
CA ILE A 293 16.10 2.22 -29.33
C ILE A 293 17.19 3.16 -28.86
N SER A 294 17.34 4.31 -29.52
CA SER A 294 18.34 5.31 -29.20
C SER A 294 17.84 6.38 -28.22
N GLU A 295 16.50 6.53 -28.12
CA GLU A 295 15.89 7.57 -27.31
C GLU A 295 15.64 7.08 -25.88
N GLY A 296 16.34 7.69 -24.91
CA GLY A 296 16.38 7.23 -23.50
C GLY A 296 15.04 7.29 -22.78
N GLY A 297 14.19 8.29 -23.05
CA GLY A 297 12.87 8.40 -22.42
C GLY A 297 11.92 7.30 -22.90
N THR A 298 11.99 6.92 -24.17
CA THR A 298 11.24 5.77 -24.71
C THR A 298 11.71 4.46 -24.07
N ILE A 299 13.03 4.28 -23.90
CA ILE A 299 13.57 3.14 -23.16
C ILE A 299 12.98 3.12 -21.73
N ALA A 300 12.98 4.26 -21.03
CA ALA A 300 12.46 4.36 -19.67
C ALA A 300 10.97 4.05 -19.57
N LEU A 301 10.16 4.44 -20.57
CA LEU A 301 8.74 4.07 -20.64
C LEU A 301 8.54 2.56 -20.83
N ILE A 302 9.28 1.92 -21.72
CA ILE A 302 9.22 0.48 -21.93
C ILE A 302 9.66 -0.27 -20.69
N VAL A 303 10.72 0.17 -20.04
CA VAL A 303 11.21 -0.38 -18.77
C VAL A 303 10.17 -0.22 -17.67
N THR A 304 9.48 0.94 -17.61
CA THR A 304 8.35 1.17 -16.70
C THR A 304 7.21 0.19 -16.98
N ALA A 305 6.81 0.05 -18.23
CA ALA A 305 5.74 -0.87 -18.62
C ALA A 305 6.08 -2.32 -18.24
N ALA A 306 7.30 -2.77 -18.48
CA ALA A 306 7.78 -4.08 -18.06
C ALA A 306 7.77 -4.23 -16.53
N GLY A 307 8.27 -3.22 -15.79
CA GLY A 307 8.26 -3.21 -14.33
C GLY A 307 6.87 -3.28 -13.72
N VAL A 308 5.85 -2.74 -14.40
CA VAL A 308 4.45 -2.80 -13.92
C VAL A 308 3.75 -4.09 -14.34
N THR A 309 3.93 -4.54 -15.58
CA THR A 309 3.13 -5.64 -16.15
C THR A 309 3.68 -7.02 -15.81
N VAL A 310 5.01 -7.21 -15.88
CA VAL A 310 5.64 -8.53 -15.64
C VAL A 310 5.35 -9.07 -14.24
N PRO A 311 5.43 -8.30 -13.15
CA PRO A 311 5.04 -8.78 -11.81
C PRO A 311 3.62 -9.34 -11.75
N ILE A 312 2.68 -8.69 -12.44
CA ILE A 312 1.29 -9.13 -12.48
C ILE A 312 1.16 -10.45 -13.23
N ILE A 313 1.85 -10.59 -14.36
CA ILE A 313 1.89 -11.82 -15.14
C ILE A 313 2.48 -12.96 -14.30
N VAL A 314 3.64 -12.72 -13.66
CA VAL A 314 4.28 -13.71 -12.78
C VAL A 314 3.35 -14.15 -11.65
N ARG A 315 2.67 -13.21 -11.00
CA ARG A 315 1.68 -13.55 -9.98
C ARG A 315 0.56 -14.43 -10.53
N THR A 316 0.01 -14.08 -11.70
CA THR A 316 -1.09 -14.84 -12.32
C THR A 316 -0.64 -16.27 -12.65
N LEU A 317 0.57 -16.44 -13.13
CA LEU A 317 1.13 -17.75 -13.44
C LEU A 317 1.47 -18.58 -12.19
N THR A 318 1.83 -17.93 -11.09
CA THR A 318 2.28 -18.62 -9.86
C THR A 318 1.17 -18.85 -8.84
N GLN A 319 0.02 -18.19 -8.93
CA GLN A 319 -1.04 -18.24 -7.91
C GLN A 319 -1.62 -19.64 -7.64
N SER A 320 -1.63 -20.52 -8.63
CA SER A 320 -2.11 -21.92 -8.53
C SER A 320 -0.97 -22.95 -8.45
N THR A 321 0.25 -22.51 -8.26
CA THR A 321 1.45 -23.36 -8.18
C THR A 321 2.07 -23.29 -6.78
N PRO A 322 3.03 -24.16 -6.44
CA PRO A 322 3.81 -24.05 -5.21
C PRO A 322 4.50 -22.69 -5.03
N PHE A 323 4.74 -21.95 -6.12
CA PHE A 323 5.39 -20.63 -6.09
C PHE A 323 4.45 -19.47 -5.64
N SER A 324 3.22 -19.76 -5.27
CA SER A 324 2.30 -18.76 -4.70
C SER A 324 2.87 -18.03 -3.47
N PHE A 325 3.82 -18.66 -2.75
CA PHE A 325 4.53 -18.06 -1.60
C PHE A 325 5.27 -16.76 -1.95
N LEU A 326 5.58 -16.52 -3.22
CA LEU A 326 6.22 -15.26 -3.66
C LEU A 326 5.36 -14.02 -3.37
N PHE A 327 4.03 -14.17 -3.43
CA PHE A 327 3.07 -13.08 -3.26
C PHE A 327 2.02 -13.33 -2.19
N GLU A 328 1.97 -14.54 -1.61
CA GLU A 328 1.03 -14.92 -0.57
C GLU A 328 1.78 -15.60 0.58
N ARG A 329 1.60 -15.08 1.80
CA ARG A 329 2.24 -15.68 2.99
C ARG A 329 1.66 -17.08 3.23
N PRO A 330 2.45 -18.16 3.23
CA PRO A 330 1.99 -19.52 3.44
C PRO A 330 1.25 -19.70 4.77
N ALA A 331 0.30 -20.63 4.79
CA ALA A 331 -0.57 -20.86 5.95
C ALA A 331 0.20 -21.25 7.22
N PHE A 332 1.32 -21.97 7.10
CA PHE A 332 2.15 -22.36 8.25
C PHE A 332 2.88 -21.18 8.91
N PHE A 333 3.11 -20.09 8.18
CA PHE A 333 3.59 -18.83 8.75
C PHE A 333 2.48 -17.95 9.34
N ARG A 334 1.20 -18.28 9.10
CA ARG A 334 0.06 -17.58 9.72
C ARG A 334 -0.18 -18.19 11.10
N ARG A 335 -0.11 -17.40 12.15
CA ARG A 335 -0.54 -17.88 13.48
C ARG A 335 -2.03 -18.22 13.40
N ARG A 336 -2.38 -19.43 13.86
CA ARG A 336 -3.79 -19.83 14.04
C ARG A 336 -4.39 -18.84 15.04
N THR A 337 -5.24 -17.94 14.56
CA THR A 337 -6.15 -17.20 15.42
C THR A 337 -7.01 -18.25 16.08
N GLY A 338 -6.85 -18.42 17.40
CA GLY A 338 -7.68 -19.33 18.16
C GLY A 338 -9.13 -18.85 18.09
N SER A 339 -9.90 -19.38 17.15
CA SER A 339 -11.32 -19.53 17.33
C SER A 339 -11.47 -20.45 18.52
N ARG A 340 -11.83 -19.91 19.71
CA ARG A 340 -12.43 -20.73 20.74
C ARG A 340 -13.51 -21.55 20.03
N PRO A 341 -13.50 -22.88 20.11
CA PRO A 341 -14.70 -23.64 19.76
C PRO A 341 -15.77 -23.15 20.73
N ASP A 342 -16.89 -22.71 20.17
CA ASP A 342 -18.10 -22.48 20.95
C ASP A 342 -18.40 -23.77 21.72
N SER A 343 -18.11 -23.74 23.02
CA SER A 343 -18.49 -24.78 23.98
C SER A 343 -19.97 -24.63 24.36
N SER A 344 -20.83 -24.53 23.35
CA SER A 344 -22.28 -24.54 23.52
C SER A 344 -22.96 -25.77 22.90
N SER A 345 -22.25 -26.91 22.89
CA SER A 345 -22.89 -28.22 22.79
C SER A 345 -22.64 -28.99 24.08
N ALA A 346 -22.98 -28.38 25.21
CA ALA A 346 -23.19 -29.10 26.43
C ALA A 346 -24.60 -29.70 26.37
N THR A 347 -24.67 -30.99 26.09
CA THR A 347 -25.66 -31.97 26.51
C THR A 347 -26.88 -31.39 27.26
N ALA A 348 -28.00 -31.34 26.55
CA ALA A 348 -29.30 -31.37 27.20
C ALA A 348 -29.51 -32.76 27.81
N PRO A 349 -30.02 -32.89 29.06
CA PRO A 349 -30.33 -34.18 29.62
C PRO A 349 -31.56 -34.78 28.93
N GLU A 350 -31.46 -36.04 28.56
CA GLU A 350 -32.57 -36.86 28.11
C GLU A 350 -33.70 -36.88 29.16
N GLY A 351 -34.85 -36.33 28.82
CA GLY A 351 -36.07 -36.46 29.55
C GLY A 351 -36.86 -37.68 29.02
N PRO A 352 -37.68 -38.35 29.89
CA PRO A 352 -38.28 -39.63 29.60
C PRO A 352 -39.40 -39.59 28.56
N GLY A 353 -39.53 -40.69 27.81
CA GLY A 353 -40.36 -40.86 26.63
C GLY A 353 -41.88 -40.73 26.87
N PRO A 354 -42.65 -40.60 25.79
CA PRO A 354 -44.07 -40.27 25.84
C PRO A 354 -44.93 -41.52 26.01
N SER A 355 -45.71 -41.59 27.06
CA SER A 355 -46.87 -42.47 27.17
C SER A 355 -48.11 -41.75 26.69
N ALA A 356 -48.90 -42.50 25.97
CA ALA A 356 -50.13 -42.17 25.28
C ALA A 356 -51.16 -41.38 26.09
N CYS A 357 -51.83 -40.46 25.41
CA CYS A 357 -53.25 -40.23 25.67
C CYS A 357 -53.98 -39.77 24.40
N ARG A 358 -54.89 -40.61 23.90
CA ARG A 358 -55.93 -40.24 22.92
C ARG A 358 -57.01 -39.46 23.65
N SER A 359 -57.44 -38.33 23.15
CA SER A 359 -58.89 -38.03 23.10
C SER A 359 -59.12 -36.78 22.15
N ARG A 360 -60.10 -37.00 21.30
CA ARG A 360 -60.69 -36.07 20.38
C ARG A 360 -61.38 -34.96 21.17
N ARG A 361 -61.27 -33.69 20.74
CA ARG A 361 -62.45 -32.79 20.61
C ARG A 361 -62.12 -31.65 19.65
N LYS A 362 -63.10 -31.41 18.77
CA LYS A 362 -63.25 -30.30 17.84
C LYS A 362 -63.38 -28.97 18.59
N CYS A 363 -62.81 -27.88 18.11
CA CYS A 363 -63.33 -26.56 18.27
C CYS A 363 -63.06 -25.69 17.03
N ARG A 364 -64.12 -25.06 16.59
CA ARG A 364 -64.30 -24.13 15.44
C ARG A 364 -63.60 -22.79 15.63
N PRO A 365 -63.33 -22.07 14.53
CA PRO A 365 -62.84 -20.71 14.61
C PRO A 365 -63.99 -19.66 14.76
N PRO A 366 -63.78 -18.51 15.35
CA PRO A 366 -64.69 -17.36 15.24
C PRO A 366 -64.39 -16.47 14.03
N ARG A 367 -65.48 -16.03 13.44
CA ARG A 367 -65.59 -15.09 12.33
C ARG A 367 -65.50 -13.64 12.83
N ASN A 368 -64.90 -12.79 11.99
CA ASN A 368 -65.21 -11.46 11.53
C ASN A 368 -65.88 -10.39 12.43
N ALA A 369 -65.17 -9.22 12.46
CA ALA A 369 -65.62 -7.90 12.00
C ALA A 369 -66.38 -7.01 13.07
N PRO A 370 -66.47 -5.70 12.87
CA PRO A 370 -66.22 -4.89 11.66
C PRO A 370 -64.95 -4.06 11.66
#